data_997ea73bbfc2052cb280ce2fb10c1c70
#
_entry.id   997ea73bbfc2052cb280ce2fb10c1c70
#
_cell.length_a   1.000
_cell.length_b   1.000
_cell.length_c   1.000
_cell.angle_alpha   90.00
_cell.angle_beta   90.00
_cell.angle_gamma   90.00
#
_symmetry.space_group_name_H-M   'P 1'
#
loop_
_entity.id
_entity.type
_entity.pdbx_description
1 polymer ?
#
loop_
_entity_poly.entity_id
_entity_poly.type
_entity_poly.pdbx_seq_one_letter_code
_entity_poly.pdbx_strand_id
1 'polypeptide(L)'
;SMAANETHVDSLPKTGLLLIGMGLGRMEGMTLEALEAATLADHRRYEAYTALWPEAELARLEAKVGPIQRVMRPEVEDPTDLLELAASSLVALLVVGDPLQATTHVDLQLRAAEAGVSCRVLHGVSITTLVTGAVGLSNYKFGRQTTFTYPYGNWIATSPLEVVAS
;
A
#
# COMPACT_ATOMS: atom_id res chain seq x y z
N SER A 1 -18.25 -24.11 22.99
CA SER A 1 -17.13 -24.01 22.07
C SER A 1 -16.86 -22.53 21.82
N MET A 2 -15.79 -22.05 22.40
CA MET A 2 -15.31 -20.70 22.10
C MET A 2 -14.76 -20.79 20.67
N ALA A 3 -15.49 -20.21 19.72
CA ALA A 3 -14.92 -19.94 18.41
C ALA A 3 -13.69 -19.06 18.65
N ALA A 4 -12.53 -19.58 18.32
CA ALA A 4 -11.32 -18.78 18.34
C ALA A 4 -11.62 -17.59 17.44
N ASN A 5 -11.43 -16.40 17.97
CA ASN A 5 -11.51 -15.17 17.20
C ASN A 5 -10.29 -15.20 16.29
N GLU A 6 -10.41 -15.92 15.15
CA GLU A 6 -9.37 -15.92 14.15
C GLU A 6 -9.17 -14.48 13.74
N THR A 7 -8.04 -13.91 14.12
CA THR A 7 -7.66 -12.61 13.59
C THR A 7 -7.54 -12.76 12.08
N HIS A 8 -7.87 -11.75 11.33
CA HIS A 8 -7.81 -11.77 9.86
C HIS A 8 -6.43 -12.20 9.34
N VAL A 9 -5.40 -12.02 10.14
CA VAL A 9 -4.01 -12.42 9.90
C VAL A 9 -3.83 -13.94 9.95
N ASP A 10 -4.56 -14.63 10.82
CA ASP A 10 -4.50 -16.10 10.95
C ASP A 10 -5.03 -16.80 9.68
N SER A 11 -5.71 -16.07 8.81
CA SER A 11 -6.25 -16.56 7.54
C SER A 11 -5.33 -16.31 6.34
N LEU A 12 -4.13 -15.78 6.53
CA LEU A 12 -3.20 -15.55 5.42
C LEU A 12 -2.73 -16.87 4.82
N PRO A 13 -2.57 -16.94 3.49
CA PRO A 13 -2.03 -18.11 2.84
C PRO A 13 -0.55 -18.30 3.21
N LYS A 14 -0.05 -19.53 3.08
CA LYS A 14 1.37 -19.82 3.31
C LYS A 14 2.26 -19.29 2.18
N THR A 15 1.69 -19.22 0.98
CA THR A 15 2.37 -18.70 -0.21
C THR A 15 1.43 -17.74 -0.93
N GLY A 16 1.99 -16.81 -1.65
CA GLY A 16 1.22 -15.86 -2.41
C GLY A 16 1.77 -14.44 -2.33
N LEU A 17 1.02 -13.52 -2.89
CA LEU A 17 1.35 -12.10 -2.93
C LEU A 17 0.39 -11.32 -2.05
N LEU A 18 0.94 -10.51 -1.17
CA LEU A 18 0.20 -9.55 -0.36
C LEU A 18 0.51 -8.15 -0.88
N LEU A 19 -0.51 -7.43 -1.32
CA LEU A 19 -0.39 -6.01 -1.68
C LEU A 19 -0.76 -5.19 -0.44
N ILE A 20 0.24 -4.58 0.18
CA ILE A 20 0.08 -3.94 1.48
C ILE A 20 0.17 -2.43 1.35
N GLY A 21 -0.90 -1.73 1.71
CA GLY A 21 -0.92 -0.29 1.81
C GLY A 21 -0.12 0.20 3.01
N MET A 22 0.81 1.12 2.76
CA MET A 22 1.67 1.69 3.79
C MET A 22 1.13 2.98 4.39
N GLY A 23 0.06 3.53 3.83
CA GLY A 23 -0.44 4.82 4.26
C GLY A 23 0.49 5.97 3.86
N LEU A 24 0.53 7.02 4.68
CA LEU A 24 1.01 8.34 4.28
C LEU A 24 2.43 8.72 4.74
N GLY A 25 3.24 7.78 5.15
CA GLY A 25 4.65 8.05 5.47
C GLY A 25 5.05 7.83 6.92
N ARG A 26 4.20 7.19 7.71
CA ARG A 26 4.48 6.83 9.09
C ARG A 26 3.97 5.42 9.38
N MET A 27 4.74 4.68 10.15
CA MET A 27 4.34 3.33 10.56
C MET A 27 3.02 3.34 11.34
N GLU A 28 2.79 4.35 12.16
CA GLU A 28 1.56 4.52 12.94
C GLU A 28 0.32 4.76 12.07
N GLY A 29 0.50 5.15 10.81
CA GLY A 29 -0.58 5.31 9.83
C GLY A 29 -0.95 4.02 9.11
N MET A 30 -0.21 2.94 9.31
CA MET A 30 -0.56 1.62 8.79
C MET A 30 -1.60 0.96 9.68
N THR A 31 -2.43 0.10 9.10
CA THR A 31 -3.33 -0.71 9.91
C THR A 31 -2.54 -1.78 10.67
N LEU A 32 -3.08 -2.25 11.80
CA LEU A 32 -2.47 -3.36 12.54
C LEU A 32 -2.38 -4.61 11.68
N GLU A 33 -3.40 -4.87 10.88
CA GLU A 33 -3.45 -5.98 9.94
C GLU A 33 -2.31 -5.92 8.92
N ALA A 34 -2.08 -4.75 8.34
CA ALA A 34 -0.99 -4.55 7.39
C ALA A 34 0.39 -4.77 8.02
N LEU A 35 0.60 -4.28 9.22
CA LEU A 35 1.85 -4.47 9.96
C LEU A 35 2.10 -5.94 10.28
N GLU A 36 1.08 -6.66 10.75
CA GLU A 36 1.19 -8.08 11.07
C GLU A 36 1.45 -8.91 9.81
N ALA A 37 0.74 -8.63 8.73
CA ALA A 37 0.94 -9.33 7.45
C ALA A 37 2.35 -9.10 6.91
N ALA A 38 2.86 -7.88 6.97
CA ALA A 38 4.22 -7.56 6.57
C ALA A 38 5.27 -8.30 7.42
N THR A 39 4.99 -8.46 8.71
CA THR A 39 5.87 -9.19 9.64
C THR A 39 5.89 -10.68 9.34
N LEU A 40 4.74 -11.26 9.00
CA LEU A 40 4.61 -12.69 8.72
C LEU A 40 5.12 -13.09 7.34
N ALA A 41 5.22 -12.15 6.40
CA ALA A 41 5.72 -12.44 5.06
C ALA A 41 7.15 -12.96 5.10
N ASP A 42 7.46 -13.90 4.19
CA ASP A 42 8.81 -14.42 4.02
C ASP A 42 9.74 -13.41 3.36
N HIS A 43 9.18 -12.61 2.45
CA HIS A 43 9.90 -11.56 1.72
C HIS A 43 9.09 -10.27 1.70
N ARG A 44 9.76 -9.14 1.86
CA ARG A 44 9.18 -7.81 1.78
C ARG A 44 9.86 -7.02 0.69
N ARG A 45 9.04 -6.45 -0.21
CA ARG A 45 9.47 -5.62 -1.33
C ARG A 45 8.78 -4.27 -1.20
N TYR A 46 9.52 -3.19 -1.33
CA TYR A 46 9.03 -1.83 -1.23
C TYR A 46 9.13 -1.13 -2.58
N GLU A 47 8.00 -0.62 -3.09
CA GLU A 47 7.98 0.16 -4.32
C GLU A 47 8.63 1.52 -4.12
N ALA A 48 9.83 1.68 -4.66
CA ALA A 48 10.68 2.83 -4.44
C ALA A 48 10.70 3.79 -5.64
N TYR A 49 9.55 4.00 -6.32
CA TYR A 49 9.56 4.80 -7.54
C TYR A 49 8.38 5.80 -7.70
N THR A 50 7.22 5.59 -7.11
CA THR A 50 6.09 6.51 -7.29
C THR A 50 6.01 7.53 -6.17
N ALA A 51 5.79 7.06 -4.98
CA ALA A 51 5.76 7.87 -3.77
C ALA A 51 6.66 7.20 -2.74
N LEU A 52 7.39 8.00 -1.98
CA LEU A 52 8.39 7.49 -1.06
C LEU A 52 8.06 7.87 0.38
N TRP A 53 8.28 6.95 1.28
CA TRP A 53 8.35 7.26 2.70
C TRP A 53 9.64 8.00 3.03
N PRO A 54 9.65 8.86 4.06
CA PRO A 54 10.89 9.35 4.62
C PRO A 54 11.80 8.17 5.01
N GLU A 55 13.09 8.27 4.72
CA GLU A 55 14.03 7.17 4.95
C GLU A 55 14.06 6.71 6.42
N ALA A 56 13.95 7.64 7.36
CA ALA A 56 13.90 7.32 8.78
C ALA A 56 12.66 6.50 9.15
N GLU A 57 11.52 6.77 8.53
CA GLU A 57 10.29 6.03 8.76
C GLU A 57 10.34 4.66 8.11
N LEU A 58 10.94 4.56 6.93
CA LEU A 58 11.16 3.27 6.29
C LEU A 58 12.07 2.38 7.13
N ALA A 59 13.12 2.94 7.72
CA ALA A 59 14.01 2.23 8.62
C ALA A 59 13.29 1.73 9.88
N ARG A 60 12.38 2.55 10.43
CA ARG A 60 11.54 2.13 11.57
C ARG A 60 10.63 0.95 11.20
N LEU A 61 10.04 1.00 10.02
CA LEU A 61 9.21 -0.11 9.53
C LEU A 61 10.03 -1.37 9.38
N GLU A 62 11.20 -1.27 8.76
CA GLU A 62 12.12 -2.41 8.56
C GLU A 62 12.53 -3.03 9.90
N ALA A 63 12.81 -2.20 10.90
CA ALA A 63 13.13 -2.68 12.25
C ALA A 63 11.96 -3.46 12.89
N LYS A 64 10.73 -3.10 12.52
CA LYS A 64 9.51 -3.73 13.05
C LYS A 64 9.16 -5.03 12.33
N VAL A 65 9.19 -5.05 11.02
CA VAL A 65 8.65 -6.14 10.21
C VAL A 65 9.70 -7.10 9.67
N GLY A 66 10.95 -6.68 9.63
CA GLY A 66 12.07 -7.44 9.05
C GLY A 66 12.61 -6.80 7.77
N PRO A 67 13.67 -7.39 7.19
CA PRO A 67 14.36 -6.83 6.03
C PRO A 67 13.42 -6.49 4.86
N ILE A 68 13.62 -5.33 4.28
CA ILE A 68 12.83 -4.83 3.14
C ILE A 68 13.78 -4.57 1.97
N GLN A 69 13.48 -5.18 0.83
CA GLN A 69 14.19 -4.93 -0.42
C GLN A 69 13.40 -3.93 -1.27
N ARG A 70 14.09 -2.95 -1.81
CA ARG A 70 13.48 -1.98 -2.74
C ARG A 70 13.32 -2.60 -4.12
N VAL A 71 12.18 -2.33 -4.75
CA VAL A 71 11.92 -2.70 -6.14
C VAL A 71 11.58 -1.44 -6.94
N MET A 72 11.95 -1.46 -8.21
CA MET A 72 11.70 -0.36 -9.12
C MET A 72 10.56 -0.71 -10.08
N ARG A 73 10.10 0.27 -10.86
CA ARG A 73 8.95 0.12 -11.75
C ARG A 73 8.99 -1.12 -12.65
N PRO A 74 10.11 -1.45 -13.33
CA PRO A 74 10.15 -2.61 -14.22
C PRO A 74 9.82 -3.92 -13.53
N GLU A 75 10.22 -4.09 -12.28
CA GLU A 75 10.01 -5.32 -11.51
C GLU A 75 8.54 -5.54 -11.12
N VAL A 76 7.76 -4.46 -11.08
CA VAL A 76 6.33 -4.51 -10.79
C VAL A 76 5.49 -4.55 -12.07
N GLU A 77 5.90 -3.83 -13.10
CA GLU A 77 5.21 -3.82 -14.40
C GLU A 77 5.40 -5.13 -15.16
N ASP A 78 6.56 -5.77 -15.01
CA ASP A 78 6.80 -7.15 -15.45
C ASP A 78 7.06 -8.02 -14.23
N PRO A 79 6.01 -8.54 -13.58
CA PRO A 79 6.11 -9.17 -12.28
C PRO A 79 6.47 -10.67 -12.34
N THR A 80 7.10 -11.13 -13.41
CA THR A 80 7.43 -12.55 -13.57
C THR A 80 8.21 -13.10 -12.37
N ASP A 81 9.31 -12.42 -12.00
CA ASP A 81 10.14 -12.84 -10.87
C ASP A 81 9.40 -12.74 -9.53
N LEU A 82 8.62 -11.69 -9.36
CA LEU A 82 7.82 -11.49 -8.15
C LEU A 82 6.79 -12.61 -8.00
N LEU A 83 6.10 -12.98 -9.07
CA LEU A 83 5.11 -14.05 -9.05
C LEU A 83 5.75 -15.43 -8.90
N GLU A 84 6.91 -15.66 -9.47
CA GLU A 84 7.67 -16.91 -9.24
C GLU A 84 8.03 -17.06 -7.76
N LEU A 85 8.51 -16.00 -7.13
CA LEU A 85 8.81 -16.00 -5.70
C LEU A 85 7.55 -16.25 -4.87
N ALA A 86 6.45 -15.62 -5.23
CA ALA A 86 5.16 -15.77 -4.53
C ALA A 86 4.51 -17.14 -4.74
N ALA A 87 4.92 -17.89 -5.73
CA ALA A 87 4.42 -19.25 -5.95
C ALA A 87 4.92 -20.23 -4.85
N SER A 88 6.05 -19.95 -4.21
CA SER A 88 6.67 -20.82 -3.22
C SER A 88 6.86 -20.18 -1.84
N SER A 89 6.58 -18.89 -1.70
CA SER A 89 6.74 -18.14 -0.45
C SER A 89 5.67 -17.06 -0.33
N LEU A 90 5.53 -16.49 0.86
CA LEU A 90 4.62 -15.37 1.08
C LEU A 90 5.41 -14.07 0.89
N VAL A 91 5.02 -13.30 -0.12
CA VAL A 91 5.71 -12.07 -0.51
C VAL A 91 4.81 -10.88 -0.25
N ALA A 92 5.30 -9.91 0.51
CA ALA A 92 4.62 -8.64 0.73
C ALA A 92 5.19 -7.59 -0.23
N LEU A 93 4.34 -7.00 -1.05
CA LEU A 93 4.65 -5.81 -1.81
C LEU A 93 4.09 -4.59 -1.07
N LEU A 94 4.98 -3.77 -0.56
CA LEU A 94 4.67 -2.59 0.24
C LEU A 94 4.51 -1.38 -0.67
N VAL A 95 3.33 -0.77 -0.64
CA VAL A 95 2.95 0.32 -1.53
C VAL A 95 2.52 1.53 -0.71
N VAL A 96 3.12 2.67 -0.95
CA VAL A 96 2.73 3.92 -0.28
C VAL A 96 1.28 4.26 -0.62
N GLY A 97 0.49 4.65 0.38
CA GLY A 97 -0.93 4.86 0.22
C GLY A 97 -1.72 3.56 0.21
N ASP A 98 -2.53 3.36 -0.79
CA ASP A 98 -3.35 2.17 -1.00
C ASP A 98 -3.01 1.50 -2.33
N PRO A 99 -2.82 0.17 -2.38
CA PRO A 99 -2.47 -0.53 -3.62
C PRO A 99 -3.48 -0.34 -4.76
N LEU A 100 -4.75 -0.19 -4.44
CA LEU A 100 -5.80 -0.06 -5.47
C LEU A 100 -5.96 1.35 -6.03
N GLN A 101 -5.12 2.30 -5.61
CA GLN A 101 -5.08 3.64 -6.21
C GLN A 101 -4.36 3.67 -7.56
N ALA A 102 -3.58 2.64 -7.89
CA ALA A 102 -2.85 2.57 -9.15
C ALA A 102 -3.31 1.39 -9.99
N THR A 103 -3.49 1.64 -11.29
CA THR A 103 -3.91 0.61 -12.26
C THR A 103 -2.91 -0.55 -12.35
N THR A 104 -1.63 -0.28 -12.14
CA THR A 104 -0.57 -1.29 -12.14
C THR A 104 -0.84 -2.42 -11.15
N HIS A 105 -1.36 -2.10 -9.97
CA HIS A 105 -1.64 -3.10 -8.94
C HIS A 105 -2.91 -3.90 -9.23
N VAL A 106 -3.87 -3.30 -9.91
CA VAL A 106 -5.05 -4.02 -10.41
C VAL A 106 -4.62 -5.03 -11.46
N ASP A 107 -3.75 -4.64 -12.39
CA ASP A 107 -3.18 -5.54 -13.39
C ASP A 107 -2.36 -6.66 -12.73
N LEU A 108 -1.59 -6.35 -11.71
CA LEU A 108 -0.81 -7.32 -10.96
C LEU A 108 -1.70 -8.40 -10.31
N GLN A 109 -2.86 -8.02 -9.78
CA GLN A 109 -3.83 -8.98 -9.25
C GLN A 109 -4.34 -9.94 -10.35
N LEU A 110 -4.63 -9.42 -11.54
CA LEU A 110 -5.08 -10.24 -12.67
C LEU A 110 -3.98 -11.20 -13.11
N ARG A 111 -2.75 -10.74 -13.18
CA ARG A 111 -1.61 -11.58 -13.57
C ARG A 111 -1.30 -12.64 -12.52
N ALA A 112 -1.45 -12.33 -11.25
CA ALA A 112 -1.32 -13.31 -10.17
C ALA A 112 -2.37 -14.40 -10.31
N ALA A 113 -3.63 -14.04 -10.56
CA ALA A 113 -4.71 -14.99 -10.77
C ALA A 113 -4.44 -15.91 -11.98
N GLU A 114 -3.97 -15.36 -13.10
CA GLU A 114 -3.59 -16.13 -14.29
C GLU A 114 -2.45 -17.11 -14.00
N ALA A 115 -1.54 -16.73 -13.14
CA ALA A 115 -0.40 -17.57 -12.75
C ALA A 115 -0.76 -18.59 -11.64
N GLY A 116 -1.99 -18.58 -11.13
CA GLY A 116 -2.41 -19.44 -10.03
C GLY A 116 -1.80 -19.03 -8.68
N VAL A 117 -1.36 -17.80 -8.53
CA VAL A 117 -0.78 -17.25 -7.31
C VAL A 117 -1.86 -16.55 -6.50
N SER A 118 -2.01 -16.93 -5.24
CA SER A 118 -2.92 -16.24 -4.33
C SER A 118 -2.49 -14.79 -4.18
N CYS A 119 -3.42 -13.86 -4.27
CA CYS A 119 -3.15 -12.45 -4.11
C CYS A 119 -4.19 -11.82 -3.18
N ARG A 120 -3.71 -11.10 -2.18
CA ARG A 120 -4.57 -10.38 -1.23
C ARG A 120 -4.18 -8.93 -1.12
N VAL A 121 -5.16 -8.07 -0.90
CA VAL A 121 -4.98 -6.65 -0.68
C VAL A 121 -5.26 -6.31 0.78
N LEU A 122 -4.32 -5.62 1.40
CA LEU A 122 -4.50 -5.01 2.71
C LEU A 122 -4.41 -3.49 2.53
N HIS A 123 -5.53 -2.83 2.74
CA HIS A 123 -5.69 -1.42 2.41
C HIS A 123 -4.91 -0.50 3.34
N GLY A 124 -4.61 0.68 2.84
CA GLY A 124 -4.03 1.78 3.59
C GLY A 124 -4.69 3.10 3.21
N VAL A 125 -4.45 4.12 4.02
CA VAL A 125 -4.93 5.47 3.71
C VAL A 125 -4.10 6.05 2.57
N SER A 126 -4.76 6.59 1.55
CA SER A 126 -4.09 7.23 0.42
C SER A 126 -4.29 8.75 0.43
N ILE A 127 -3.45 9.45 -0.30
CA ILE A 127 -3.62 10.88 -0.54
C ILE A 127 -4.99 11.17 -1.17
N THR A 128 -5.39 10.36 -2.13
CA THR A 128 -6.69 10.49 -2.80
C THR A 128 -7.83 10.36 -1.80
N THR A 129 -7.76 9.42 -0.87
CA THR A 129 -8.76 9.25 0.18
C THR A 129 -8.85 10.49 1.07
N LEU A 130 -7.72 11.05 1.50
CA LEU A 130 -7.69 12.27 2.31
C LEU A 130 -8.23 13.47 1.55
N VAL A 131 -7.85 13.66 0.31
CA VAL A 131 -8.33 14.76 -0.54
C VAL A 131 -9.83 14.64 -0.75
N THR A 132 -10.32 13.45 -1.06
CA THR A 132 -11.76 13.19 -1.23
C THR A 132 -12.53 13.46 0.06
N GLY A 133 -12.02 13.02 1.21
CA GLY A 133 -12.62 13.29 2.51
C GLY A 133 -12.67 14.79 2.84
N ALA A 134 -11.58 15.51 2.60
CA ALA A 134 -11.52 16.96 2.81
C ALA A 134 -12.48 17.71 1.90
N VAL A 135 -12.58 17.33 0.64
CA VAL A 135 -13.51 17.93 -0.33
C VAL A 135 -14.96 17.58 0.02
N GLY A 136 -15.23 16.36 0.44
CA GLY A 136 -16.56 15.94 0.90
C GLY A 136 -17.07 16.74 2.10
N LEU A 137 -16.19 17.08 3.03
CA LEU A 137 -16.52 17.94 4.18
C LEU A 137 -16.78 19.39 3.77
N SER A 138 -16.35 19.81 2.61
CA SER A 138 -16.43 21.18 2.09
C SER A 138 -17.21 21.28 0.80
N ASN A 139 -18.12 20.34 0.53
CA ASN A 139 -18.76 20.22 -0.76
C ASN A 139 -19.65 21.38 -1.18
N TYR A 140 -20.04 22.29 -0.30
CA TYR A 140 -20.69 23.55 -0.67
C TYR A 140 -19.72 24.65 -1.08
N LYS A 141 -18.44 24.38 -1.17
CA LYS A 141 -17.40 25.34 -1.57
C LYS A 141 -16.82 25.00 -2.94
N PHE A 142 -17.58 24.34 -3.78
CA PHE A 142 -17.17 24.09 -5.16
C PHE A 142 -16.78 25.39 -5.86
N GLY A 143 -15.71 25.34 -6.65
CA GLY A 143 -15.20 26.48 -7.39
C GLY A 143 -14.07 27.22 -6.68
N ARG A 144 -13.68 26.83 -5.48
CA ARG A 144 -12.52 27.37 -4.81
C ARG A 144 -11.34 26.43 -4.93
N GLN A 145 -10.23 26.95 -5.42
CA GLN A 145 -8.98 26.22 -5.35
C GLN A 145 -8.51 26.11 -3.90
N THR A 146 -8.12 24.90 -3.52
CA THR A 146 -7.61 24.64 -2.18
C THR A 146 -6.34 23.81 -2.30
N THR A 147 -5.32 24.23 -1.57
CA THR A 147 -4.04 23.51 -1.49
C THR A 147 -3.92 22.91 -0.10
N PHE A 148 -3.62 21.62 -0.04
CA PHE A 148 -3.35 20.94 1.22
C PHE A 148 -1.87 20.58 1.30
N THR A 149 -1.27 20.89 2.44
CA THR A 149 0.07 20.42 2.79
C THR A 149 -0.06 19.24 3.73
N TYR A 150 0.53 18.12 3.36
CA TYR A 150 0.50 16.92 4.19
C TYR A 150 1.61 17.00 5.25
N PRO A 151 1.34 16.51 6.48
CA PRO A 151 2.31 16.56 7.57
C PRO A 151 3.49 15.60 7.40
N TYR A 152 3.57 14.86 6.32
CA TYR A 152 4.54 13.79 6.07
C TYR A 152 5.63 14.21 5.08
N GLY A 153 6.17 15.38 5.25
CA GLY A 153 7.21 15.90 4.39
C GLY A 153 6.69 16.93 3.40
N ASN A 154 7.33 17.02 2.25
CA ASN A 154 7.11 18.09 1.27
C ASN A 154 5.97 17.81 0.28
N TRP A 155 4.96 17.10 0.69
CA TRP A 155 3.87 16.75 -0.19
C TRP A 155 2.85 17.87 -0.26
N ILE A 156 2.60 18.33 -1.47
CA ILE A 156 1.53 19.30 -1.76
C ILE A 156 0.58 18.62 -2.73
N ALA A 157 -0.63 18.35 -2.26
CA ALA A 157 -1.66 17.71 -3.09
C ALA A 157 -2.45 18.79 -3.84
N THR A 158 -1.85 19.40 -4.83
CA THR A 158 -2.51 20.45 -5.61
C THR A 158 -3.34 19.90 -6.75
N SER A 159 -2.82 18.90 -7.44
CA SER A 159 -3.42 18.40 -8.68
C SER A 159 -4.84 17.84 -8.49
N PRO A 160 -5.12 16.92 -7.54
CA PRO A 160 -6.48 16.47 -7.31
C PRO A 160 -7.43 17.55 -6.84
N LEU A 161 -6.92 18.53 -6.08
CA LEU A 161 -7.73 19.62 -5.57
C LEU A 161 -8.06 20.65 -6.65
N GLU A 162 -7.15 20.93 -7.56
CA GLU A 162 -7.37 21.81 -8.70
C GLU A 162 -8.48 21.26 -9.60
N VAL A 163 -8.49 19.97 -9.86
CA VAL A 163 -9.52 19.31 -10.66
C VAL A 163 -10.89 19.42 -10.00
N VAL A 164 -10.97 19.26 -8.70
CA VAL A 164 -12.24 19.30 -7.95
C VAL A 164 -12.70 20.74 -7.71
N ALA A 165 -11.77 21.67 -7.51
CA ALA A 165 -12.07 23.08 -7.22
C ALA A 165 -12.39 23.91 -8.47
N SER A 166 -12.04 23.43 -9.63
CA SER A 166 -12.36 24.07 -10.91
C SER A 166 -13.77 23.71 -11.38
#